data_3c947435fbf71b7b08da19a9a71b1563
#
_entry.id   3c947435fbf71b7b08da19a9a71b1563
#
_cell.length_a   1.000
_cell.length_b   1.000
_cell.length_c   1.000
_cell.angle_alpha   90.00
_cell.angle_beta   90.00
_cell.angle_gamma   90.00
#
_symmetry.space_group_name_H-M   'P 1'
#
loop_
_entity.id
_entity.type
_entity.pdbx_description
1 polymer ?
#
loop_
_entity_poly.entity_id
_entity_poly.type
_entity_poly.pdbx_seq_one_letter_code
_entity_poly.pdbx_strand_id
1 'polypeptide(L)'
;GTKRGCDMGTCGCCSVLIDGEPRLSCLTLAQEASGRSITTVEGLSDGHHLHPIQQTFAECGGSQCGFCTPGFLVVISALLEENPQPNDDEIKCAIEGNLCRCTGYQQIVDSVKAASDILISGETTEDPTSAKSDPHPSLSEGGD
;
A
#
# COMPACT_ATOMS: atom_id res chain seq x y z
N GLY A 1 -9.92 -3.08 -1.67
CA GLY A 1 -9.10 -2.42 -0.65
C GLY A 1 -9.37 -0.95 -0.48
N THR A 2 -9.75 -0.22 -1.52
CA THR A 2 -10.08 1.21 -1.45
C THR A 2 -11.15 1.50 -0.39
N LYS A 3 -10.93 2.49 0.48
CA LYS A 3 -11.79 2.80 1.64
C LYS A 3 -12.50 4.13 1.50
N ARG A 4 -13.73 4.20 2.02
CA ARG A 4 -14.49 5.45 2.16
C ARG A 4 -14.36 5.95 3.60
N GLY A 5 -13.50 6.97 3.82
CA GLY A 5 -13.25 7.50 5.18
C GLY A 5 -13.99 8.80 5.48
N CYS A 6 -14.22 9.67 4.50
CA CYS A 6 -14.81 10.99 4.73
C CYS A 6 -15.78 11.47 3.63
N ASP A 7 -15.64 10.99 2.39
CA ASP A 7 -16.40 11.41 1.20
C ASP A 7 -16.37 12.93 0.90
N MET A 8 -15.35 13.63 1.42
CA MET A 8 -15.20 15.09 1.27
C MET A 8 -13.76 15.50 0.88
N GLY A 9 -12.93 14.53 0.48
CA GLY A 9 -11.59 14.83 -0.03
C GLY A 9 -10.51 15.12 1.02
N THR A 10 -10.75 14.83 2.31
CA THR A 10 -9.83 15.22 3.39
C THR A 10 -8.95 14.09 3.92
N CYS A 11 -9.35 12.82 3.79
CA CYS A 11 -8.67 11.72 4.51
C CYS A 11 -7.71 10.88 3.65
N GLY A 12 -7.77 10.94 2.33
CA GLY A 12 -6.90 10.18 1.43
C GLY A 12 -7.16 8.66 1.34
N CYS A 13 -8.03 8.09 2.18
CA CYS A 13 -8.25 6.63 2.22
C CYS A 13 -8.83 6.06 0.92
N CYS A 14 -9.40 6.89 0.07
CA CYS A 14 -10.00 6.51 -1.21
C CYS A 14 -9.07 6.74 -2.40
N SER A 15 -7.78 7.00 -2.20
CA SER A 15 -6.83 7.23 -3.28
C SER A 15 -6.73 6.03 -4.21
N VAL A 16 -6.72 6.30 -5.50
CA VAL A 16 -6.48 5.37 -6.61
C VAL A 16 -5.54 6.05 -7.60
N LEU A 17 -4.87 5.29 -8.48
CA LEU A 17 -4.17 5.88 -9.62
C LEU A 17 -5.15 5.97 -10.79
N ILE A 18 -5.19 7.11 -11.45
CA ILE A 18 -5.87 7.30 -12.74
C ILE A 18 -4.80 7.77 -13.73
N ASP A 19 -4.51 6.94 -14.72
CA ASP A 19 -3.41 7.13 -15.67
C ASP A 19 -2.05 7.33 -14.97
N GLY A 20 -1.80 6.62 -13.87
CA GLY A 20 -0.59 6.71 -13.06
C GLY A 20 -0.58 7.82 -12.00
N GLU A 21 -1.52 8.77 -12.03
CA GLU A 21 -1.58 9.87 -11.08
C GLU A 21 -2.50 9.57 -9.89
N PRO A 22 -2.08 9.85 -8.64
CA PRO A 22 -2.94 9.71 -7.47
C PRO A 22 -4.15 10.65 -7.52
N ARG A 23 -5.34 10.07 -7.37
CA ARG A 23 -6.61 10.81 -7.35
C ARG A 23 -7.51 10.31 -6.23
N LEU A 24 -8.29 11.22 -5.66
CA LEU A 24 -9.29 10.89 -4.64
C LEU A 24 -10.57 10.39 -5.34
N SER A 25 -10.85 9.09 -5.28
CA SER A 25 -12.01 8.52 -5.98
C SER A 25 -13.35 9.07 -5.48
N CYS A 26 -13.46 9.52 -4.23
CA CYS A 26 -14.67 10.13 -3.69
C CYS A 26 -15.01 11.50 -4.34
N LEU A 27 -14.04 12.17 -4.96
CA LEU A 27 -14.22 13.45 -5.68
C LEU A 27 -14.16 13.29 -7.20
N THR A 28 -13.90 12.10 -7.71
CA THR A 28 -13.79 11.83 -9.14
C THR A 28 -15.14 11.35 -9.67
N LEU A 29 -15.64 12.00 -10.70
CA LEU A 29 -16.86 11.56 -11.37
C LEU A 29 -16.57 10.33 -12.25
N ALA A 30 -17.46 9.35 -12.24
CA ALA A 30 -17.30 8.14 -13.05
C ALA A 30 -17.16 8.44 -14.55
N GLN A 31 -17.76 9.52 -15.03
CA GLN A 31 -17.63 9.99 -16.41
C GLN A 31 -16.22 10.48 -16.74
N GLU A 32 -15.52 11.13 -15.79
CA GLU A 32 -14.13 11.58 -15.96
C GLU A 32 -13.15 10.41 -15.99
N ALA A 33 -13.48 9.31 -15.32
CA ALA A 33 -12.71 8.09 -15.30
C ALA A 33 -12.97 7.17 -16.51
N SER A 34 -13.96 7.50 -17.33
CA SER A 34 -14.31 6.68 -18.50
C SER A 34 -13.17 6.65 -19.53
N GLY A 35 -12.74 5.45 -19.91
CA GLY A 35 -11.65 5.23 -20.88
C GLY A 35 -10.25 5.46 -20.33
N ARG A 36 -10.10 5.74 -19.03
CA ARG A 36 -8.81 5.88 -18.36
C ARG A 36 -8.36 4.57 -17.70
N SER A 37 -7.06 4.42 -17.51
CA SER A 37 -6.49 3.33 -16.73
C SER A 37 -6.66 3.63 -15.24
N ILE A 38 -7.29 2.70 -14.50
CA ILE A 38 -7.49 2.86 -13.06
C ILE A 38 -6.76 1.73 -12.35
N THR A 39 -5.86 2.09 -11.43
CA THR A 39 -5.16 1.12 -10.58
C THR A 39 -5.56 1.37 -9.12
N THR A 40 -6.04 0.33 -8.47
CA THR A 40 -6.29 0.30 -7.03
C THR A 40 -5.15 -0.41 -6.31
N VAL A 41 -5.20 -0.48 -4.97
CA VAL A 41 -4.16 -1.15 -4.18
C VAL A 41 -3.94 -2.61 -4.60
N GLU A 42 -4.95 -3.29 -5.10
CA GLU A 42 -4.87 -4.66 -5.60
C GLU A 42 -4.01 -4.76 -6.86
N GLY A 43 -4.03 -3.72 -7.68
CA GLY A 43 -3.26 -3.67 -8.93
C GLY A 43 -1.80 -3.26 -8.76
N LEU A 44 -1.33 -2.99 -7.54
CA LEU A 44 0.09 -2.71 -7.29
C LEU A 44 0.95 -3.98 -7.33
N SER A 45 0.38 -5.14 -7.02
CA SER A 45 1.04 -6.44 -7.14
C SER A 45 0.73 -7.09 -8.50
N ASP A 46 1.61 -7.95 -8.97
CA ASP A 46 1.37 -8.77 -10.17
C ASP A 46 0.60 -10.07 -9.88
N GLY A 47 0.12 -10.24 -8.64
CA GLY A 47 -0.60 -11.43 -8.15
C GLY A 47 0.32 -12.52 -7.59
N HIS A 48 1.62 -12.45 -7.82
CA HIS A 48 2.63 -13.38 -7.28
C HIS A 48 3.63 -12.67 -6.37
N HIS A 49 3.98 -11.43 -6.69
CA HIS A 49 4.94 -10.64 -5.91
C HIS A 49 4.28 -9.35 -5.45
N LEU A 50 4.48 -9.03 -4.19
CA LEU A 50 4.06 -7.76 -3.64
C LEU A 50 4.93 -6.63 -4.19
N HIS A 51 4.33 -5.48 -4.40
CA HIS A 51 5.12 -4.27 -4.62
C HIS A 51 6.00 -3.99 -3.38
N PRO A 52 7.26 -3.52 -3.51
CA PRO A 52 8.15 -3.26 -2.38
C PRO A 52 7.49 -2.50 -1.24
N ILE A 53 6.68 -1.48 -1.53
CA ILE A 53 5.97 -0.72 -0.50
C ILE A 53 4.91 -1.55 0.25
N GLN A 54 4.26 -2.52 -0.39
CA GLN A 54 3.31 -3.40 0.29
C GLN A 54 4.04 -4.30 1.29
N GLN A 55 5.19 -4.82 0.90
CA GLN A 55 6.03 -5.66 1.75
C GLN A 55 6.58 -4.88 2.95
N THR A 56 7.22 -3.73 2.71
CA THR A 56 7.82 -2.94 3.77
C THR A 56 6.80 -2.35 4.74
N PHE A 57 5.57 -2.07 4.30
CA PHE A 57 4.49 -1.70 5.22
C PHE A 57 4.14 -2.79 6.22
N ALA A 58 4.22 -4.06 5.81
CA ALA A 58 4.03 -5.19 6.71
C ALA A 58 5.23 -5.37 7.65
N GLU A 59 6.45 -5.25 7.14
CA GLU A 59 7.69 -5.51 7.88
C GLU A 59 8.05 -4.39 8.86
N CYS A 60 7.88 -3.12 8.46
CA CYS A 60 8.23 -1.95 9.27
C CYS A 60 7.07 -1.45 10.14
N GLY A 61 5.90 -2.11 10.11
CA GLY A 61 4.75 -1.71 10.93
C GLY A 61 4.04 -0.45 10.42
N GLY A 62 4.14 -0.12 9.14
CA GLY A 62 3.43 0.99 8.49
C GLY A 62 1.91 0.82 8.50
N SER A 63 1.42 -0.39 8.82
CA SER A 63 0.00 -0.70 8.95
C SER A 63 -0.33 -1.20 10.36
N GLN A 64 -1.40 -0.65 10.98
CA GLN A 64 -1.95 -1.14 12.24
C GLN A 64 -3.41 -1.58 12.04
N CYS A 65 -4.39 -0.67 12.10
CA CYS A 65 -5.78 -1.03 11.85
C CYS A 65 -6.08 -1.33 10.37
N GLY A 66 -5.20 -0.92 9.46
CA GLY A 66 -5.28 -1.19 8.01
C GLY A 66 -6.23 -0.29 7.23
N PHE A 67 -7.00 0.60 7.88
CA PHE A 67 -8.04 1.37 7.20
C PHE A 67 -7.47 2.40 6.20
N CYS A 68 -6.44 3.14 6.58
CA CYS A 68 -5.79 4.12 5.71
C CYS A 68 -4.75 3.50 4.76
N THR A 69 -4.31 2.28 5.05
CA THR A 69 -3.20 1.62 4.35
C THR A 69 -3.35 1.59 2.83
N PRO A 70 -4.49 1.23 2.24
CA PRO A 70 -4.64 1.22 0.79
C PRO A 70 -4.36 2.59 0.13
N GLY A 71 -4.84 3.67 0.77
CA GLY A 71 -4.61 5.02 0.26
C GLY A 71 -3.12 5.42 0.30
N PHE A 72 -2.42 5.11 1.40
CA PHE A 72 -0.98 5.34 1.50
C PHE A 72 -0.19 4.54 0.46
N LEU A 73 -0.46 3.25 0.32
CA LEU A 73 0.24 2.39 -0.63
C LEU A 73 0.14 2.92 -2.06
N VAL A 74 -1.05 3.37 -2.48
CA VAL A 74 -1.29 3.94 -3.81
C VAL A 74 -0.53 5.25 -4.01
N VAL A 75 -0.57 6.17 -3.04
CA VAL A 75 0.12 7.46 -3.15
C VAL A 75 1.64 7.29 -3.14
N ILE A 76 2.14 6.43 -2.26
CA ILE A 76 3.58 6.18 -2.14
C ILE A 76 4.12 5.41 -3.37
N SER A 77 3.34 4.49 -3.96
CA SER A 77 3.78 3.82 -5.18
C SER A 77 4.02 4.82 -6.31
N ALA A 78 3.15 5.81 -6.47
CA ALA A 78 3.33 6.89 -7.44
C ALA A 78 4.56 7.76 -7.13
N LEU A 79 4.78 8.11 -5.85
CA LEU A 79 6.00 8.82 -5.44
C LEU A 79 7.26 8.06 -5.82
N LEU A 80 7.32 6.75 -5.51
CA LEU A 80 8.49 5.92 -5.78
C LEU A 80 8.71 5.65 -7.27
N GLU A 81 7.66 5.69 -8.08
CA GLU A 81 7.76 5.63 -9.54
C GLU A 81 8.35 6.92 -10.12
N GLU A 82 7.95 8.08 -9.60
CA GLU A 82 8.46 9.39 -10.02
C GLU A 82 9.87 9.66 -9.46
N ASN A 83 10.09 9.37 -8.19
CA ASN A 83 11.36 9.54 -7.48
C ASN A 83 11.69 8.30 -6.65
N PRO A 84 12.55 7.40 -7.15
CA PRO A 84 12.93 6.18 -6.41
C PRO A 84 13.73 6.43 -5.12
N GLN A 85 14.26 7.65 -4.91
CA GLN A 85 15.05 8.04 -3.73
C GLN A 85 14.50 9.31 -3.07
N PRO A 86 13.27 9.29 -2.55
CA PRO A 86 12.70 10.47 -1.95
C PRO A 86 13.36 10.77 -0.60
N ASN A 87 13.65 12.04 -0.34
CA ASN A 87 14.06 12.49 0.97
C ASN A 87 12.87 12.61 1.93
N ASP A 88 13.14 12.83 3.21
CA ASP A 88 12.11 12.89 4.26
C ASP A 88 11.02 13.93 4.00
N ASP A 89 11.38 15.08 3.44
CA ASP A 89 10.42 16.15 3.17
C ASP A 89 9.55 15.83 1.96
N GLU A 90 10.11 15.20 0.92
CA GLU A 90 9.36 14.70 -0.24
C GLU A 90 8.37 13.59 0.18
N ILE A 91 8.80 12.66 1.05
CA ILE A 91 7.91 11.63 1.60
C ILE A 91 6.76 12.28 2.36
N LYS A 92 7.05 13.19 3.29
CA LYS A 92 6.03 13.88 4.09
C LYS A 92 5.06 14.67 3.21
N CYS A 93 5.57 15.39 2.20
CA CYS A 93 4.76 16.12 1.24
C CYS A 93 3.82 15.20 0.47
N ALA A 94 4.33 14.07 -0.03
CA ALA A 94 3.53 13.12 -0.78
C ALA A 94 2.38 12.52 0.04
N ILE A 95 2.61 12.26 1.34
CA ILE A 95 1.61 11.62 2.21
C ILE A 95 0.74 12.61 3.01
N GLU A 96 0.95 13.92 2.90
CA GLU A 96 0.23 14.93 3.71
C GLU A 96 -1.29 14.88 3.53
N GLY A 97 -1.76 14.46 2.34
CA GLY A 97 -3.17 14.27 2.05
C GLY A 97 -3.80 13.00 2.62
N ASN A 98 -3.02 12.15 3.29
CA ASN A 98 -3.46 10.87 3.82
C ASN A 98 -3.47 10.87 5.36
N LEU A 99 -4.63 10.63 5.97
CA LEU A 99 -4.77 10.63 7.43
C LEU A 99 -4.61 9.23 8.02
N CYS A 100 -3.70 9.10 8.99
CA CYS A 100 -3.57 7.92 9.83
C CYS A 100 -3.73 8.30 11.31
N ARG A 101 -4.61 7.59 12.04
CA ARG A 101 -4.84 7.82 13.47
C ARG A 101 -4.02 6.89 14.37
N CYS A 102 -3.38 5.87 13.81
CA CYS A 102 -2.78 4.79 14.58
C CYS A 102 -1.25 4.88 14.68
N THR A 103 -0.54 5.08 13.55
CA THR A 103 0.91 4.87 13.45
C THR A 103 1.75 6.05 13.92
N GLY A 104 1.19 7.26 14.01
CA GLY A 104 1.98 8.48 14.23
C GLY A 104 2.91 8.83 13.05
N TYR A 105 2.72 8.20 11.88
CA TYR A 105 3.42 8.42 10.60
C TYR A 105 4.87 7.94 10.55
N GLN A 106 5.60 7.81 11.64
CA GLN A 106 7.02 7.45 11.60
C GLN A 106 7.26 6.12 10.89
N GLN A 107 6.52 5.07 11.26
CA GLN A 107 6.64 3.75 10.63
C GLN A 107 6.25 3.76 9.14
N ILE A 108 5.36 4.68 8.73
CA ILE A 108 5.03 4.87 7.32
C ILE A 108 6.25 5.45 6.58
N VAL A 109 6.89 6.48 7.11
CA VAL A 109 8.10 7.07 6.54
C VAL A 109 9.23 6.04 6.47
N ASP A 110 9.43 5.26 7.53
CA ASP A 110 10.44 4.20 7.58
C ASP A 110 10.15 3.10 6.52
N SER A 111 8.88 2.75 6.32
CA SER A 111 8.47 1.81 5.26
C SER A 111 8.78 2.33 3.86
N VAL A 112 8.59 3.64 3.60
CA VAL A 112 8.92 4.24 2.31
C VAL A 112 10.42 4.17 2.03
N LYS A 113 11.25 4.49 3.04
CA LYS A 113 12.71 4.40 2.92
C LYS A 113 13.18 2.97 2.62
N ALA A 114 12.65 1.99 3.37
CA ALA A 114 12.96 0.59 3.13
C ALA A 114 12.53 0.13 1.72
N ALA A 115 11.37 0.57 1.24
CA ALA A 115 10.93 0.27 -0.13
C ALA A 115 11.82 0.90 -1.20
N SER A 116 12.27 2.13 -0.96
CA SER A 116 13.25 2.83 -1.81
C SER A 116 14.55 2.04 -1.92
N ASP A 117 15.09 1.56 -0.79
CA ASP A 117 16.32 0.76 -0.76
C ASP A 117 16.18 -0.54 -1.57
N ILE A 118 15.04 -1.24 -1.47
CA ILE A 118 14.74 -2.45 -2.26
C ILE A 118 14.70 -2.12 -3.77
N LEU A 119 14.02 -1.04 -4.15
CA LEU A 119 13.89 -0.65 -5.57
C LEU A 119 15.25 -0.32 -6.20
N ILE A 120 16.17 0.27 -5.42
CA ILE A 120 17.51 0.65 -5.90
C ILE A 120 18.45 -0.55 -5.96
N SER A 121 18.42 -1.43 -4.93
CA SER A 121 19.28 -2.61 -4.89
C SER A 121 18.90 -3.66 -5.93
N GLY A 122 17.67 -3.61 -6.45
CA GLY A 122 17.16 -4.62 -7.37
C GLY A 122 16.97 -6.00 -6.72
N GLU A 123 17.08 -6.08 -5.40
CA GLU A 123 16.80 -7.29 -4.63
C GLU A 123 15.28 -7.48 -4.54
N THR A 124 14.74 -8.26 -5.47
CA THR A 124 13.43 -8.87 -5.26
C THR A 124 13.58 -9.86 -4.13
N THR A 125 13.12 -9.51 -2.94
CA THR A 125 13.08 -10.44 -1.82
C THR A 125 12.19 -11.61 -2.19
N GLU A 126 12.75 -12.82 -2.10
CA GLU A 126 12.01 -14.06 -2.27
C GLU A 126 10.83 -14.08 -1.28
N ASP A 127 9.69 -14.56 -1.75
CA ASP A 127 8.44 -14.66 -1.00
C ASP A 127 8.66 -15.32 0.38
N PRO A 128 8.38 -14.64 1.52
CA PRO A 128 8.46 -15.25 2.84
C PRO A 128 7.48 -16.40 3.06
N THR A 129 6.54 -16.64 2.13
CA THR A 129 5.59 -17.76 2.19
C THR A 129 6.16 -19.09 1.72
N SER A 130 7.42 -19.18 1.26
CA SER A 130 8.08 -20.45 1.01
C SER A 130 8.51 -21.22 2.27
N ALA A 131 8.26 -20.66 3.47
CA ALA A 131 8.42 -21.37 4.73
C ALA A 131 7.33 -22.44 4.85
N LYS A 132 7.74 -23.68 4.58
CA LYS A 132 7.13 -24.99 4.85
C LYS A 132 5.76 -24.92 5.54
N SER A 133 4.74 -25.36 4.81
CA SER A 133 3.46 -25.77 5.39
C SER A 133 3.71 -26.84 6.45
N ASP A 134 3.66 -26.45 7.72
CA ASP A 134 3.55 -27.44 8.79
C ASP A 134 2.25 -28.21 8.57
N PRO A 135 2.26 -29.55 8.60
CA PRO A 135 1.06 -30.34 8.45
C PRO A 135 0.13 -30.06 9.64
N HIS A 136 -1.03 -29.55 9.34
CA HIS A 136 -2.11 -29.33 10.30
C HIS A 136 -2.34 -30.65 11.09
N PRO A 137 -2.29 -30.65 12.44
CA PRO A 137 -2.61 -31.86 13.18
C PRO A 137 -4.06 -32.25 12.88
N SER A 138 -4.22 -33.44 12.33
CA SER A 138 -5.53 -34.04 12.09
C SER A 138 -6.26 -34.19 13.44
N LEU A 139 -7.40 -33.53 13.58
CA LEU A 139 -8.33 -33.80 14.67
C LEU A 139 -8.81 -35.25 14.49
N SER A 140 -8.31 -36.14 15.35
CA SER A 140 -8.82 -37.50 15.46
C SER A 140 -10.26 -37.45 15.96
N GLU A 141 -11.15 -37.97 15.15
CA GLU A 141 -12.53 -38.28 15.56
C GLU A 141 -12.46 -39.23 16.76
N GLY A 142 -12.89 -38.74 17.91
CA GLY A 142 -13.20 -39.57 19.08
C GLY A 142 -14.64 -40.03 18.94
N GLY A 143 -14.83 -41.28 18.56
CA GLY A 143 -16.10 -41.97 18.75
C GLY A 143 -16.20 -42.46 20.19
N ASP A 144 -17.36 -42.38 20.74
CA ASP A 144 -18.23 -43.21 21.54
C ASP A 144 -19.19 -42.34 22.32
#